data_09408d13554f1115e8474a806ded8655
#
_entry.id   09408d13554f1115e8474a806ded8655
#
_cell.length_a   1.000
_cell.length_b   1.000
_cell.length_c   1.000
_cell.angle_alpha   90.00
_cell.angle_beta   90.00
_cell.angle_gamma   90.00
#
_symmetry.space_group_name_H-M   'P 1'
#
loop_
_entity.id
_entity.type
_entity.pdbx_description
1 polymer ?
#
loop_
_entity_poly.entity_id
_entity_poly.type
_entity_poly.pdbx_seq_one_letter_code
_entity_poly.pdbx_strand_id
1 'polypeptide(L)'
;MRRSVIALLIAVATSRGMPLVAQSTAPRVAILEFHIIGDSDSRWSVQRDHFRRDLQLLYDHGYRPVTVAQLIDHQVRLPAGQRPVVFTFDDASPSQFRYVDRDGQLAIDSASAVGIWLAFHATHPGWENRATFCVLPAAAAGHAFFGDRGIEGQQTAWRFRKLQFLAAQGFELCDHTLWHANLAKYSDAVVQQQIARGQLAIDSAVPGYHVRTFALPLGVWPKNRALAREGSWVDPRSGRDTHYRFDAILEVSGGPVPGPDAADFDPLRLTRVEVFGDALERLVDRLDRSSDTGDHAPIAAPKSLVNDGRNTTR
;
A
#
# COMPACT_ATOMS: atom_id res chain seq x y z
N MET A 1 0.90 6.22 -83.80
CA MET A 1 1.91 6.34 -82.74
C MET A 1 1.24 7.08 -81.61
N ARG A 2 0.78 6.34 -80.56
CA ARG A 2 0.16 6.97 -79.33
C ARG A 2 1.19 6.86 -78.18
N ARG A 3 1.61 7.98 -77.69
CA ARG A 3 2.51 8.11 -76.51
C ARG A 3 1.68 8.10 -75.24
N SER A 4 1.81 7.06 -74.44
CA SER A 4 1.23 6.99 -73.06
C SER A 4 2.16 7.74 -72.11
N VAL A 5 1.60 8.71 -71.39
CA VAL A 5 2.28 9.40 -70.27
C VAL A 5 1.86 8.70 -68.98
N ILE A 6 2.82 8.11 -68.29
CA ILE A 6 2.62 7.50 -66.98
C ILE A 6 2.87 8.60 -65.93
N ALA A 7 1.82 9.00 -65.21
CA ALA A 7 1.91 9.91 -64.06
C ALA A 7 2.29 9.13 -62.80
N LEU A 8 3.45 9.44 -62.23
CA LEU A 8 3.95 8.87 -60.99
C LEU A 8 3.34 9.68 -59.81
N LEU A 9 2.40 9.08 -59.08
CA LEU A 9 1.85 9.61 -57.87
C LEU A 9 2.80 9.32 -56.69
N ILE A 10 3.48 10.36 -56.17
CA ILE A 10 4.28 10.27 -54.95
C ILE A 10 3.32 10.48 -53.76
N ALA A 11 3.05 9.41 -53.01
CA ALA A 11 2.32 9.50 -51.74
C ALA A 11 3.27 9.98 -50.65
N VAL A 12 3.07 11.20 -50.19
CA VAL A 12 3.76 11.75 -48.99
C VAL A 12 3.08 11.18 -47.77
N ALA A 13 3.72 10.21 -47.11
CA ALA A 13 3.30 9.69 -45.81
C ALA A 13 3.66 10.71 -44.76
N THR A 14 2.66 11.48 -44.27
CA THR A 14 2.80 12.31 -43.06
C THR A 14 2.78 11.39 -41.85
N SER A 15 3.93 11.09 -41.28
CA SER A 15 4.04 10.43 -39.99
C SER A 15 3.56 11.47 -38.92
N ARG A 16 2.34 11.25 -38.40
CA ARG A 16 1.90 11.92 -37.17
C ARG A 16 2.75 11.38 -36.03
N GLY A 17 3.75 12.13 -35.63
CA GLY A 17 4.49 11.87 -34.39
C GLY A 17 3.49 11.84 -33.23
N MET A 18 3.46 10.72 -32.50
CA MET A 18 2.76 10.67 -31.21
C MET A 18 3.38 11.75 -30.31
N PRO A 19 2.58 12.53 -29.58
CA PRO A 19 3.13 13.49 -28.64
C PRO A 19 4.00 12.72 -27.63
N LEU A 20 5.26 13.12 -27.50
CA LEU A 20 6.11 12.69 -26.40
C LEU A 20 5.45 13.23 -25.13
N VAL A 21 4.88 12.35 -24.30
CA VAL A 21 4.42 12.74 -22.97
C VAL A 21 5.68 13.14 -22.21
N ALA A 22 5.83 14.43 -21.94
CA ALA A 22 6.92 14.92 -21.12
C ALA A 22 6.83 14.23 -19.74
N GLN A 23 7.86 13.48 -19.38
CA GLN A 23 7.92 12.87 -18.04
C GLN A 23 8.06 14.00 -17.03
N SER A 24 7.24 13.92 -15.95
CA SER A 24 7.29 14.87 -14.85
C SER A 24 8.69 14.91 -14.25
N THR A 25 9.28 16.10 -14.13
CA THR A 25 10.55 16.32 -13.44
C THR A 25 10.38 16.38 -11.91
N ALA A 26 9.15 16.26 -11.42
CA ALA A 26 8.87 16.26 -9.99
C ALA A 26 9.47 15.02 -9.29
N PRO A 27 9.98 15.16 -8.06
CA PRO A 27 10.50 14.05 -7.29
C PRO A 27 9.46 12.95 -7.15
N ARG A 28 9.89 11.69 -7.30
CA ARG A 28 9.01 10.54 -7.11
C ARG A 28 8.99 10.10 -5.65
N VAL A 29 7.84 9.63 -5.18
CA VAL A 29 7.65 9.14 -3.82
C VAL A 29 7.48 7.62 -3.84
N ALA A 30 8.29 6.93 -3.05
CA ALA A 30 8.14 5.49 -2.86
C ALA A 30 7.03 5.21 -1.84
N ILE A 31 6.05 4.39 -2.23
CA ILE A 31 5.06 3.79 -1.35
C ILE A 31 5.43 2.32 -1.23
N LEU A 32 5.95 1.93 -0.08
CA LEU A 32 6.48 0.59 0.20
C LEU A 32 5.37 -0.32 0.69
N GLU A 33 5.34 -1.54 0.18
CA GLU A 33 4.34 -2.56 0.53
C GLU A 33 4.98 -3.69 1.31
N PHE A 34 4.51 -3.89 2.55
CA PHE A 34 4.89 -4.97 3.45
C PHE A 34 3.67 -5.81 3.83
N HIS A 35 3.89 -7.11 4.06
CA HIS A 35 2.87 -8.02 4.56
C HIS A 35 3.30 -8.65 5.89
N ILE A 36 4.24 -9.57 5.87
CA ILE A 36 4.73 -10.28 7.05
C ILE A 36 6.10 -9.74 7.44
N ILE A 37 6.28 -9.41 8.72
CA ILE A 37 7.61 -9.16 9.30
C ILE A 37 7.95 -10.37 10.19
N GLY A 38 8.67 -11.33 9.61
CA GLY A 38 8.80 -12.69 10.14
C GLY A 38 10.23 -13.16 10.40
N ASP A 39 10.43 -14.48 10.30
CA ASP A 39 11.72 -15.12 10.57
C ASP A 39 12.53 -15.40 9.30
N SER A 40 11.92 -15.21 8.12
CA SER A 40 12.56 -15.47 6.83
C SER A 40 12.09 -14.51 5.76
N ASP A 41 12.95 -14.28 4.77
CA ASP A 41 12.60 -13.50 3.58
C ASP A 41 11.87 -14.35 2.55
N SER A 42 10.82 -13.81 1.99
CA SER A 42 10.09 -14.33 0.83
C SER A 42 9.40 -13.18 0.11
N ARG A 43 8.65 -13.44 -0.97
CA ARG A 43 7.90 -12.37 -1.65
C ARG A 43 6.96 -11.60 -0.71
N TRP A 44 6.36 -12.28 0.28
CA TRP A 44 5.35 -11.69 1.18
C TRP A 44 5.84 -11.57 2.62
N SER A 45 7.12 -11.82 2.86
CA SER A 45 7.72 -11.77 4.19
C SER A 45 9.10 -11.14 4.14
N VAL A 46 9.34 -10.20 5.05
CA VAL A 46 10.66 -9.61 5.30
C VAL A 46 11.13 -10.09 6.68
N GLN A 47 12.35 -10.59 6.75
CA GLN A 47 12.95 -10.99 8.01
C GLN A 47 13.09 -9.79 8.95
N ARG A 48 12.87 -9.99 10.26
CA ARG A 48 12.88 -8.89 11.26
C ARG A 48 14.16 -8.08 11.25
N ASP A 49 15.32 -8.74 11.14
CA ASP A 49 16.60 -8.04 11.10
C ASP A 49 16.81 -7.32 9.76
N HIS A 50 16.24 -7.84 8.68
CA HIS A 50 16.20 -7.16 7.40
C HIS A 50 15.33 -5.92 7.49
N PHE A 51 14.14 -6.01 8.05
CA PHE A 51 13.27 -4.84 8.27
C PHE A 51 13.96 -3.75 9.13
N ARG A 52 14.74 -4.13 10.15
CA ARG A 52 15.55 -3.15 10.90
C ARG A 52 16.60 -2.45 10.04
N ARG A 53 17.28 -3.20 9.16
CA ARG A 53 18.23 -2.64 8.20
C ARG A 53 17.56 -1.73 7.18
N ASP A 54 16.36 -2.08 6.72
CA ASP A 54 15.55 -1.27 5.81
C ASP A 54 15.21 0.10 6.41
N LEU A 55 14.79 0.12 7.68
CA LEU A 55 14.54 1.37 8.39
C LEU A 55 15.81 2.23 8.50
N GLN A 56 16.94 1.60 8.86
CA GLN A 56 18.23 2.29 8.97
C GLN A 56 18.68 2.82 7.61
N LEU A 57 18.63 2.01 6.56
CA LEU A 57 18.98 2.41 5.20
C LEU A 57 18.21 3.66 4.77
N LEU A 58 16.88 3.64 4.92
CA LEU A 58 16.03 4.77 4.56
C LEU A 58 16.36 6.02 5.39
N TYR A 59 16.60 5.84 6.69
CA TYR A 59 16.95 6.95 7.58
C TYR A 59 18.27 7.62 7.17
N ASP A 60 19.31 6.83 6.89
CA ASP A 60 20.66 7.29 6.52
C ASP A 60 20.67 8.00 5.16
N HIS A 61 19.79 7.56 4.24
CA HIS A 61 19.58 8.21 2.94
C HIS A 61 18.59 9.39 2.99
N GLY A 62 18.25 9.88 4.19
CA GLY A 62 17.43 11.08 4.37
C GLY A 62 15.93 10.88 4.16
N TYR A 63 15.45 9.64 4.04
CA TYR A 63 14.00 9.39 3.97
C TYR A 63 13.34 9.53 5.33
N ARG A 64 12.12 10.06 5.32
CA ARG A 64 11.29 10.19 6.53
C ARG A 64 9.89 9.69 6.24
N PRO A 65 9.31 8.91 7.17
CA PRO A 65 7.99 8.33 6.96
C PRO A 65 6.90 9.39 6.98
N VAL A 66 5.97 9.23 6.03
CA VAL A 66 4.70 9.97 5.99
C VAL A 66 3.56 8.98 5.75
N THR A 67 2.34 9.33 6.12
CA THR A 67 1.16 8.51 5.81
C THR A 67 0.67 8.77 4.39
N VAL A 68 -0.18 7.89 3.85
CA VAL A 68 -0.86 8.14 2.57
C VAL A 68 -1.71 9.40 2.66
N ALA A 69 -2.44 9.58 3.75
CA ALA A 69 -3.26 10.78 3.97
C ALA A 69 -2.43 12.07 3.92
N GLN A 70 -1.26 12.09 4.56
CA GLN A 70 -0.36 13.26 4.50
C GLN A 70 0.17 13.53 3.08
N LEU A 71 0.45 12.46 2.33
CA LEU A 71 0.92 12.58 0.95
C LEU A 71 -0.16 13.22 0.06
N ILE A 72 -1.39 12.72 0.08
CA ILE A 72 -2.48 13.23 -0.77
C ILE A 72 -3.01 14.60 -0.35
N ASP A 73 -2.82 14.99 0.92
CA ASP A 73 -3.19 16.31 1.44
C ASP A 73 -2.12 17.38 1.18
N HIS A 74 -1.02 17.05 0.49
CA HIS A 74 0.13 17.94 0.33
C HIS A 74 0.69 18.46 1.67
N GLN A 75 0.54 17.66 2.74
CA GLN A 75 0.99 18.02 4.10
C GLN A 75 2.38 17.47 4.44
N VAL A 76 3.13 17.07 3.42
CA VAL A 76 4.52 16.61 3.59
C VAL A 76 5.41 17.81 3.85
N ARG A 77 5.80 17.99 5.12
CA ARG A 77 6.69 19.09 5.54
C ARG A 77 7.93 18.49 6.19
N LEU A 78 8.97 18.33 5.39
CA LEU A 78 10.24 17.78 5.83
C LEU A 78 11.34 18.87 5.75
N PRO A 79 12.34 18.82 6.64
CA PRO A 79 13.53 19.66 6.54
C PRO A 79 14.22 19.52 5.18
N ALA A 80 14.95 20.55 4.78
CA ALA A 80 15.74 20.52 3.54
C ALA A 80 16.70 19.30 3.54
N GLY A 81 16.78 18.62 2.40
CA GLY A 81 17.57 17.40 2.22
C GLY A 81 16.88 16.12 2.68
N GLN A 82 15.69 16.20 3.29
CA GLN A 82 14.90 15.02 3.60
C GLN A 82 13.84 14.75 2.53
N ARG A 83 13.49 13.47 2.36
CA ARG A 83 12.57 12.98 1.33
C ARG A 83 11.46 12.13 1.95
N PRO A 84 10.21 12.21 1.47
CA PRO A 84 9.14 11.38 1.97
C PRO A 84 9.27 9.92 1.50
N VAL A 85 8.87 9.01 2.37
CA VAL A 85 8.61 7.60 2.06
C VAL A 85 7.34 7.17 2.77
N VAL A 86 6.49 6.42 2.09
CA VAL A 86 5.27 5.86 2.68
C VAL A 86 5.48 4.37 2.93
N PHE A 87 5.14 3.92 4.14
CA PHE A 87 5.08 2.50 4.48
C PHE A 87 3.62 2.06 4.53
N THR A 88 3.31 0.97 3.85
CA THR A 88 2.00 0.32 3.93
C THR A 88 2.15 -1.12 4.39
N PHE A 89 1.28 -1.55 5.30
CA PHE A 89 1.25 -2.91 5.83
C PHE A 89 -0.12 -3.51 5.53
N ASP A 90 -0.16 -4.51 4.66
CA ASP A 90 -1.41 -5.17 4.26
C ASP A 90 -1.69 -6.42 5.11
N ASP A 91 -2.95 -6.90 5.07
CA ASP A 91 -3.42 -8.15 5.66
C ASP A 91 -3.56 -8.20 7.19
N ALA A 92 -3.13 -7.19 7.92
CA ALA A 92 -3.20 -7.16 9.39
C ALA A 92 -2.67 -8.45 10.07
N SER A 93 -1.51 -8.97 9.60
CA SER A 93 -0.87 -10.14 10.20
C SER A 93 -0.47 -9.88 11.66
N PRO A 94 -0.55 -10.90 12.56
CA PRO A 94 -0.02 -10.79 13.92
C PRO A 94 1.45 -10.37 13.96
N SER A 95 2.25 -10.71 12.95
CA SER A 95 3.65 -10.30 12.86
C SER A 95 3.83 -8.78 12.72
N GLN A 96 2.81 -8.06 12.27
CA GLN A 96 2.84 -6.60 12.18
C GLN A 96 2.58 -5.97 13.54
N PHE A 97 1.61 -6.45 14.29
CA PHE A 97 1.28 -5.94 15.62
C PHE A 97 0.84 -7.07 16.56
N ARG A 98 1.68 -7.42 17.50
CA ARG A 98 1.42 -8.47 18.48
C ARG A 98 1.55 -7.94 19.91
N TYR A 99 0.60 -8.33 20.76
CA TYR A 99 0.73 -8.20 22.20
C TYR A 99 1.33 -9.48 22.79
N VAL A 100 2.12 -9.32 23.83
CA VAL A 100 2.59 -10.39 24.71
C VAL A 100 2.13 -10.07 26.14
N ASP A 101 1.63 -11.08 26.82
CA ASP A 101 1.31 -10.98 28.24
C ASP A 101 2.59 -11.21 29.06
N ARG A 102 2.95 -10.22 29.86
CA ARG A 102 4.06 -10.29 30.81
C ARG A 102 3.48 -10.09 32.22
N ASP A 103 3.27 -11.20 32.92
CA ASP A 103 2.77 -11.19 34.30
C ASP A 103 1.43 -10.40 34.47
N GLY A 104 0.49 -10.59 33.54
CA GLY A 104 -0.81 -9.91 33.53
C GLY A 104 -0.80 -8.52 32.91
N GLN A 105 0.34 -8.04 32.43
CA GLN A 105 0.47 -6.77 31.73
C GLN A 105 0.69 -7.01 30.23
N LEU A 106 -0.17 -6.40 29.41
CA LEU A 106 0.00 -6.43 27.95
C LEU A 106 1.11 -5.47 27.54
N ALA A 107 2.14 -6.03 26.91
CA ALA A 107 3.21 -5.29 26.26
C ALA A 107 3.17 -5.51 24.75
N ILE A 108 3.66 -4.54 23.97
CA ILE A 108 3.88 -4.72 22.53
C ILE A 108 5.10 -5.63 22.36
N ASP A 109 4.95 -6.66 21.54
CA ASP A 109 6.08 -7.52 21.20
C ASP A 109 7.13 -6.76 20.40
N SER A 110 8.33 -6.64 20.96
CA SER A 110 9.47 -5.95 20.33
C SER A 110 9.94 -6.61 19.01
N ALA A 111 9.48 -7.83 18.73
CA ALA A 111 9.75 -8.53 17.48
C ALA A 111 8.66 -8.32 16.41
N SER A 112 7.54 -7.68 16.73
CA SER A 112 6.55 -7.26 15.72
C SER A 112 7.00 -6.00 14.97
N ALA A 113 6.44 -5.76 13.77
CA ALA A 113 6.78 -4.55 13.00
C ALA A 113 6.56 -3.27 13.80
N VAL A 114 5.43 -3.15 14.53
CA VAL A 114 5.15 -2.01 15.40
C VAL A 114 6.17 -1.90 16.53
N GLY A 115 6.56 -3.02 17.16
CA GLY A 115 7.57 -3.01 18.21
C GLY A 115 8.94 -2.57 17.72
N ILE A 116 9.36 -3.06 16.54
CA ILE A 116 10.60 -2.64 15.87
C ILE A 116 10.54 -1.15 15.51
N TRP A 117 9.41 -0.70 14.96
CA TRP A 117 9.20 0.70 14.58
C TRP A 117 9.30 1.65 15.78
N LEU A 118 8.63 1.34 16.88
CA LEU A 118 8.65 2.16 18.08
C LEU A 118 10.04 2.24 18.72
N ALA A 119 10.80 1.15 18.72
CA ALA A 119 12.18 1.15 19.18
C ALA A 119 13.08 2.02 18.29
N PHE A 120 12.85 1.98 16.96
CA PHE A 120 13.58 2.82 16.00
C PHE A 120 13.22 4.30 16.18
N HIS A 121 11.92 4.62 16.25
CA HIS A 121 11.43 5.97 16.54
C HIS A 121 12.07 6.59 17.77
N ALA A 122 12.19 5.82 18.87
CA ALA A 122 12.74 6.30 20.14
C ALA A 122 14.21 6.76 20.04
N THR A 123 14.95 6.30 19.05
CA THR A 123 16.40 6.55 18.89
C THR A 123 16.76 7.34 17.64
N HIS A 124 15.80 7.60 16.74
CA HIS A 124 16.04 8.26 15.45
C HIS A 124 15.21 9.54 15.33
N PRO A 125 15.76 10.72 15.63
CA PRO A 125 15.04 12.00 15.55
C PRO A 125 14.45 12.24 14.16
N GLY A 126 13.18 12.65 14.11
CA GLY A 126 12.45 12.88 12.86
C GLY A 126 11.89 11.62 12.19
N TRP A 127 12.12 10.42 12.76
CA TRP A 127 11.40 9.23 12.35
C TRP A 127 10.08 9.14 13.13
N GLU A 128 9.04 9.71 12.57
CA GLU A 128 7.73 9.78 13.21
C GLU A 128 6.93 8.48 13.08
N ASN A 129 5.93 8.30 13.92
CA ASN A 129 4.98 7.17 13.82
C ASN A 129 4.00 7.39 12.66
N ARG A 130 4.52 7.33 11.43
CA ARG A 130 3.81 7.59 10.19
C ARG A 130 3.94 6.39 9.26
N ALA A 131 3.03 5.44 9.37
CA ALA A 131 2.84 4.35 8.44
C ALA A 131 1.35 4.09 8.29
N THR A 132 0.94 3.39 7.23
CA THR A 132 -0.45 3.10 6.89
C THR A 132 -0.68 1.59 7.03
N PHE A 133 -1.61 1.19 7.89
CA PHE A 133 -1.98 -0.21 8.12
C PHE A 133 -3.32 -0.51 7.44
N CYS A 134 -3.29 -1.30 6.36
CA CYS A 134 -4.47 -1.72 5.61
C CYS A 134 -5.03 -3.00 6.23
N VAL A 135 -6.09 -2.86 7.02
CA VAL A 135 -6.53 -3.88 7.98
C VAL A 135 -7.74 -4.66 7.49
N LEU A 136 -7.82 -5.91 7.95
CA LEU A 136 -8.88 -6.87 7.67
C LEU A 136 -9.60 -7.25 8.97
N PRO A 137 -10.94 -7.14 9.06
CA PRO A 137 -11.66 -7.51 10.29
C PRO A 137 -12.02 -8.99 10.40
N ALA A 138 -12.04 -9.75 9.30
CA ALA A 138 -12.60 -11.10 9.25
C ALA A 138 -11.87 -12.09 8.35
N ALA A 139 -10.64 -11.83 7.94
CA ALA A 139 -9.89 -12.77 7.13
C ALA A 139 -9.66 -14.10 7.87
N ALA A 140 -9.50 -15.18 7.10
CA ALA A 140 -9.09 -16.48 7.64
C ALA A 140 -7.63 -16.42 8.17
N ALA A 141 -7.21 -17.46 8.89
CA ALA A 141 -5.83 -17.63 9.34
C ALA A 141 -5.29 -16.52 10.24
N GLY A 142 -6.12 -15.93 11.10
CA GLY A 142 -5.66 -15.05 12.17
C GLY A 142 -5.34 -13.62 11.78
N HIS A 143 -5.68 -13.22 10.58
CA HIS A 143 -5.47 -11.85 10.12
C HIS A 143 -6.52 -10.85 10.65
N ALA A 144 -7.57 -11.30 11.35
CA ALA A 144 -8.58 -10.41 11.92
C ALA A 144 -7.96 -9.41 12.90
N PHE A 145 -7.69 -8.19 12.43
CA PHE A 145 -7.05 -7.12 13.19
C PHE A 145 -5.82 -7.58 13.98
N PHE A 146 -4.84 -8.11 13.27
CA PHE A 146 -3.56 -8.59 13.83
C PHE A 146 -3.70 -9.83 14.72
N GLY A 147 -4.61 -10.75 14.37
CA GLY A 147 -4.82 -12.02 15.04
C GLY A 147 -5.82 -12.00 16.17
N ASP A 148 -6.56 -13.09 16.29
CA ASP A 148 -7.54 -13.33 17.34
C ASP A 148 -7.67 -14.84 17.61
N ARG A 149 -8.57 -15.22 18.54
CA ARG A 149 -8.92 -16.61 18.86
C ARG A 149 -7.74 -17.52 19.21
N GLY A 150 -6.72 -16.94 19.83
CA GLY A 150 -5.54 -17.68 20.27
C GLY A 150 -4.47 -17.88 19.20
N ILE A 151 -4.65 -17.41 17.97
CA ILE A 151 -3.63 -17.51 16.92
C ILE A 151 -2.41 -16.68 17.33
N GLU A 152 -1.23 -17.30 17.31
CA GLU A 152 0.03 -16.73 17.81
C GLU A 152 -0.13 -16.06 19.20
N GLY A 153 -0.96 -16.66 20.07
CA GLY A 153 -1.26 -16.13 21.40
C GLY A 153 -2.14 -14.88 21.42
N GLN A 154 -2.65 -14.43 20.27
CA GLN A 154 -3.49 -13.23 20.22
C GLN A 154 -4.94 -13.51 20.59
N GLN A 155 -5.57 -12.60 21.31
CA GLN A 155 -6.93 -12.77 21.80
C GLN A 155 -7.90 -11.81 21.13
N THR A 156 -9.14 -12.26 20.94
CA THR A 156 -10.23 -11.48 20.33
C THR A 156 -10.44 -10.13 21.05
N ALA A 157 -10.33 -10.11 22.37
CA ALA A 157 -10.49 -8.88 23.18
C ALA A 157 -9.41 -7.81 22.89
N TRP A 158 -8.27 -8.18 22.29
CA TRP A 158 -7.18 -7.24 22.03
C TRP A 158 -7.30 -6.54 20.67
N ARG A 159 -8.15 -7.01 19.77
CA ARG A 159 -8.24 -6.52 18.38
C ARG A 159 -8.46 -5.01 18.32
N PHE A 160 -9.49 -4.51 18.99
CA PHE A 160 -9.82 -3.08 18.95
C PHE A 160 -8.76 -2.22 19.63
N ARG A 161 -8.17 -2.72 20.72
CA ARG A 161 -7.07 -2.03 21.40
C ARG A 161 -5.86 -1.80 20.50
N LYS A 162 -5.59 -2.73 19.54
CA LYS A 162 -4.51 -2.57 18.57
C LYS A 162 -4.79 -1.44 17.59
N LEU A 163 -6.00 -1.37 17.03
CA LEU A 163 -6.39 -0.27 16.14
C LEU A 163 -6.40 1.08 16.86
N GLN A 164 -6.96 1.11 18.09
CA GLN A 164 -6.96 2.30 18.93
C GLN A 164 -5.53 2.79 19.23
N PHE A 165 -4.63 1.86 19.53
CA PHE A 165 -3.22 2.19 19.75
C PHE A 165 -2.59 2.79 18.49
N LEU A 166 -2.74 2.15 17.33
CA LEU A 166 -2.19 2.65 16.07
C LEU A 166 -2.68 4.07 15.76
N ALA A 167 -3.98 4.30 15.82
CA ALA A 167 -4.57 5.61 15.58
C ALA A 167 -4.08 6.67 16.59
N ALA A 168 -4.02 6.33 17.88
CA ALA A 168 -3.53 7.23 18.93
C ALA A 168 -2.05 7.58 18.81
N GLN A 169 -1.23 6.68 18.24
CA GLN A 169 0.19 6.93 17.99
C GLN A 169 0.45 7.69 16.68
N GLY A 170 -0.57 7.95 15.86
CA GLY A 170 -0.46 8.71 14.63
C GLY A 170 -0.23 7.87 13.38
N PHE A 171 -0.33 6.54 13.48
CA PHE A 171 -0.41 5.67 12.31
C PHE A 171 -1.76 5.81 11.61
N GLU A 172 -1.79 5.64 10.30
CA GLU A 172 -3.02 5.64 9.52
C GLU A 172 -3.61 4.24 9.44
N LEU A 173 -4.94 4.15 9.55
CA LEU A 173 -5.70 2.94 9.28
C LEU A 173 -6.34 3.03 7.90
N CYS A 174 -6.19 2.00 7.13
CA CYS A 174 -6.64 1.83 5.75
C CYS A 174 -7.58 0.62 5.67
N ASP A 175 -8.59 0.69 4.82
CA ASP A 175 -9.49 -0.44 4.56
C ASP A 175 -8.84 -1.42 3.55
N HIS A 176 -8.95 -2.72 3.84
CA HIS A 176 -8.52 -3.80 2.95
C HIS A 176 -9.60 -4.85 2.73
N THR A 177 -10.87 -4.43 2.76
CA THR A 177 -12.09 -5.24 2.70
C THR A 177 -12.34 -6.10 3.94
N LEU A 178 -13.50 -6.75 3.97
CA LEU A 178 -13.91 -7.62 5.09
C LEU A 178 -13.02 -8.86 5.23
N TRP A 179 -12.69 -9.55 4.12
CA TRP A 179 -11.94 -10.82 4.15
C TRP A 179 -10.94 -11.00 3.00
N HIS A 180 -10.37 -9.95 2.46
CA HIS A 180 -9.42 -10.02 1.35
C HIS A 180 -10.03 -10.59 0.05
N ALA A 181 -11.21 -10.08 -0.32
CA ALA A 181 -11.98 -10.58 -1.46
C ALA A 181 -11.33 -10.23 -2.81
N ASN A 182 -11.27 -11.18 -3.74
CA ASN A 182 -10.97 -10.86 -5.14
C ASN A 182 -12.17 -10.12 -5.76
N LEU A 183 -12.12 -8.79 -5.77
CA LEU A 183 -13.25 -7.92 -6.13
C LEU A 183 -13.73 -8.10 -7.57
N ALA A 184 -12.87 -8.56 -8.51
CA ALA A 184 -13.27 -8.82 -9.89
C ALA A 184 -14.20 -10.03 -10.06
N LYS A 185 -14.22 -10.93 -9.05
CA LYS A 185 -15.02 -12.16 -9.12
C LYS A 185 -16.43 -12.00 -8.58
N TYR A 186 -16.73 -10.89 -7.92
CA TYR A 186 -18.00 -10.69 -7.22
C TYR A 186 -18.91 -9.69 -7.94
N SER A 187 -20.22 -9.74 -7.60
CA SER A 187 -21.18 -8.73 -8.03
C SER A 187 -20.96 -7.40 -7.31
N ASP A 188 -21.46 -6.32 -7.87
CA ASP A 188 -21.38 -4.97 -7.30
C ASP A 188 -21.90 -4.93 -5.85
N ALA A 189 -22.99 -5.62 -5.56
CA ALA A 189 -23.55 -5.70 -4.21
C ALA A 189 -22.59 -6.37 -3.21
N VAL A 190 -21.88 -7.43 -3.61
CA VAL A 190 -20.87 -8.08 -2.76
C VAL A 190 -19.63 -7.20 -2.63
N VAL A 191 -19.20 -6.53 -3.68
CA VAL A 191 -18.08 -5.56 -3.62
C VAL A 191 -18.37 -4.47 -2.58
N GLN A 192 -19.54 -3.84 -2.66
CA GLN A 192 -19.96 -2.82 -1.69
C GLN A 192 -20.04 -3.38 -0.27
N GLN A 193 -20.59 -4.58 -0.09
CA GLN A 193 -20.62 -5.25 1.22
C GLN A 193 -19.21 -5.46 1.78
N GLN A 194 -18.26 -5.92 0.96
CA GLN A 194 -16.90 -6.20 1.39
C GLN A 194 -16.19 -4.95 1.92
N ILE A 195 -16.29 -3.86 1.19
CA ILE A 195 -15.65 -2.60 1.52
C ILE A 195 -16.38 -1.93 2.70
N ALA A 196 -17.70 -1.76 2.62
CA ALA A 196 -18.46 -1.09 3.68
C ALA A 196 -18.33 -1.80 5.04
N ARG A 197 -18.23 -3.14 5.06
CA ARG A 197 -18.02 -3.88 6.31
C ARG A 197 -16.60 -3.79 6.85
N GLY A 198 -15.59 -3.65 5.99
CA GLY A 198 -14.23 -3.32 6.37
C GLY A 198 -14.19 -1.99 7.11
N GLN A 199 -14.70 -0.94 6.48
CA GLN A 199 -14.79 0.39 7.08
C GLN A 199 -15.61 0.40 8.39
N LEU A 200 -16.79 -0.23 8.40
CA LEU A 200 -17.64 -0.32 9.59
C LEU A 200 -16.91 -0.96 10.78
N ALA A 201 -16.07 -1.95 10.53
CA ALA A 201 -15.31 -2.61 11.59
C ALA A 201 -14.20 -1.71 12.13
N ILE A 202 -13.54 -0.92 11.28
CA ILE A 202 -12.56 0.09 11.70
C ILE A 202 -13.25 1.18 12.54
N ASP A 203 -14.36 1.73 12.05
CA ASP A 203 -15.17 2.73 12.76
C ASP A 203 -15.66 2.21 14.12
N SER A 204 -16.04 0.93 14.20
CA SER A 204 -16.45 0.29 15.46
C SER A 204 -15.28 0.13 16.44
N ALA A 205 -14.07 -0.09 15.94
CA ALA A 205 -12.88 -0.21 16.77
C ALA A 205 -12.37 1.16 17.24
N VAL A 206 -12.43 2.17 16.40
CA VAL A 206 -11.96 3.54 16.65
C VAL A 206 -13.08 4.52 16.26
N PRO A 207 -14.06 4.73 17.13
CA PRO A 207 -15.21 5.59 16.84
C PRO A 207 -14.80 6.99 16.38
N GLY A 208 -15.38 7.43 15.27
CA GLY A 208 -15.08 8.73 14.67
C GLY A 208 -13.79 8.77 13.83
N TYR A 209 -13.12 7.65 13.65
CA TYR A 209 -11.98 7.55 12.73
C TYR A 209 -12.48 7.60 11.28
N HIS A 210 -11.93 8.54 10.50
CA HIS A 210 -12.30 8.68 9.09
C HIS A 210 -11.31 7.92 8.21
N VAL A 211 -11.74 6.75 7.70
CA VAL A 211 -10.94 5.92 6.78
C VAL A 211 -10.91 6.61 5.41
N ARG A 212 -9.73 6.99 4.95
CA ARG A 212 -9.53 7.75 3.72
C ARG A 212 -8.82 6.96 2.61
N THR A 213 -8.16 5.87 2.99
CA THR A 213 -7.33 5.06 2.10
C THR A 213 -7.90 3.66 1.97
N PHE A 214 -7.87 3.13 0.75
CA PHE A 214 -8.28 1.77 0.42
C PHE A 214 -7.15 1.05 -0.31
N ALA A 215 -6.74 -0.12 0.16
CA ALA A 215 -5.83 -0.99 -0.56
C ALA A 215 -6.61 -2.10 -1.28
N LEU A 216 -6.36 -2.27 -2.57
CA LEU A 216 -7.01 -3.29 -3.39
C LEU A 216 -6.49 -4.69 -3.03
N PRO A 217 -7.31 -5.61 -2.50
CA PRO A 217 -6.90 -6.99 -2.31
C PRO A 217 -6.38 -7.60 -3.60
N LEU A 218 -5.21 -8.25 -3.55
CA LEU A 218 -4.55 -8.86 -4.72
C LEU A 218 -4.20 -7.85 -5.84
N GLY A 219 -4.31 -6.56 -5.59
CA GLY A 219 -4.18 -5.51 -6.61
C GLY A 219 -5.30 -5.55 -7.68
N VAL A 220 -6.43 -6.21 -7.40
CA VAL A 220 -7.46 -6.48 -8.40
C VAL A 220 -8.64 -5.54 -8.23
N TRP A 221 -8.89 -4.74 -9.26
CA TRP A 221 -10.04 -3.84 -9.32
C TRP A 221 -11.37 -4.61 -9.47
N PRO A 222 -12.46 -4.12 -8.88
CA PRO A 222 -13.80 -4.59 -9.21
C PRO A 222 -14.14 -4.26 -10.67
N LYS A 223 -15.10 -4.98 -11.27
CA LYS A 223 -15.57 -4.71 -12.64
C LYS A 223 -16.11 -3.29 -12.78
N ASN A 224 -16.90 -2.86 -11.80
CA ASN A 224 -17.30 -1.47 -11.65
C ASN A 224 -16.27 -0.75 -10.76
N ARG A 225 -15.27 -0.13 -11.38
CA ARG A 225 -14.15 0.52 -10.68
C ARG A 225 -14.57 1.63 -9.73
N ALA A 226 -15.68 2.32 -9.99
CA ALA A 226 -16.20 3.38 -9.13
C ALA A 226 -16.45 2.87 -7.70
N LEU A 227 -16.84 1.61 -7.55
CA LEU A 227 -17.09 1.00 -6.24
C LEU A 227 -15.84 0.79 -5.38
N ALA A 228 -14.65 0.84 -5.95
CA ALA A 228 -13.42 0.87 -5.16
C ALA A 228 -13.20 2.22 -4.47
N ARG A 229 -13.83 3.28 -4.97
CA ARG A 229 -13.74 4.63 -4.42
C ARG A 229 -14.87 4.95 -3.47
N GLU A 230 -16.11 4.71 -3.89
CA GLU A 230 -17.30 5.10 -3.11
C GLU A 230 -18.46 4.15 -3.35
N GLY A 231 -19.27 3.97 -2.33
CA GLY A 231 -20.47 3.15 -2.37
C GLY A 231 -21.17 3.09 -1.03
N SER A 232 -22.18 2.25 -0.96
CA SER A 232 -22.92 2.01 0.28
C SER A 232 -23.40 0.57 0.38
N TRP A 233 -23.66 0.15 1.61
CA TRP A 233 -24.24 -1.15 1.91
C TRP A 233 -25.16 -1.05 3.11
N VAL A 234 -26.37 -1.59 2.96
CA VAL A 234 -27.34 -1.69 4.05
C VAL A 234 -27.24 -3.09 4.67
N ASP A 235 -26.97 -3.14 5.97
CA ASP A 235 -26.96 -4.40 6.70
C ASP A 235 -28.38 -4.99 6.76
N PRO A 236 -28.63 -6.15 6.16
CA PRO A 236 -29.96 -6.74 6.10
C PRO A 236 -30.51 -7.18 7.48
N ARG A 237 -29.66 -7.27 8.50
CA ARG A 237 -30.06 -7.66 9.85
C ARG A 237 -30.44 -6.47 10.73
N SER A 238 -29.65 -5.41 10.67
CA SER A 238 -29.84 -4.23 11.53
C SER A 238 -30.50 -3.06 10.81
N GLY A 239 -30.58 -3.07 9.48
CA GLY A 239 -31.01 -1.94 8.67
C GLY A 239 -29.99 -0.77 8.64
N ARG A 240 -28.81 -0.94 9.25
CA ARG A 240 -27.78 0.11 9.26
C ARG A 240 -27.26 0.32 7.85
N ASP A 241 -27.35 1.55 7.37
CA ASP A 241 -26.70 1.99 6.13
C ASP A 241 -25.27 2.44 6.43
N THR A 242 -24.32 1.98 5.63
CA THR A 242 -22.90 2.30 5.74
C THR A 242 -22.42 2.80 4.40
N HIS A 243 -22.06 4.07 4.35
CA HIS A 243 -21.42 4.71 3.20
C HIS A 243 -19.90 4.67 3.38
N TYR A 244 -19.19 4.47 2.27
CA TYR A 244 -17.74 4.60 2.22
C TYR A 244 -17.33 5.49 1.06
N ARG A 245 -16.23 6.22 1.27
CA ARG A 245 -15.58 7.03 0.24
C ARG A 245 -14.11 7.18 0.58
N PHE A 246 -13.26 6.83 -0.36
CA PHE A 246 -11.81 6.93 -0.20
C PHE A 246 -11.25 8.08 -1.05
N ASP A 247 -10.24 8.74 -0.50
CA ASP A 247 -9.47 9.80 -1.15
C ASP A 247 -8.24 9.22 -1.85
N ALA A 248 -7.79 8.01 -1.43
CA ALA A 248 -6.67 7.31 -2.03
C ALA A 248 -6.96 5.82 -2.23
N ILE A 249 -6.46 5.27 -3.36
CA ILE A 249 -6.53 3.83 -3.67
C ILE A 249 -5.11 3.33 -3.96
N LEU A 250 -4.70 2.29 -3.23
CA LEU A 250 -3.41 1.63 -3.36
C LEU A 250 -3.50 0.41 -4.27
N GLU A 251 -2.69 0.40 -5.32
CA GLU A 251 -2.43 -0.78 -6.18
C GLU A 251 -1.25 -1.59 -5.61
N VAL A 252 -1.07 -2.87 -5.99
CA VAL A 252 0.00 -3.74 -5.44
C VAL A 252 1.37 -3.38 -5.99
N SER A 253 1.48 -3.03 -7.26
CA SER A 253 2.78 -2.85 -7.92
C SER A 253 2.77 -1.67 -8.89
N GLY A 254 3.93 -1.32 -9.44
CA GLY A 254 4.05 -0.25 -10.44
C GLY A 254 5.21 0.71 -10.16
N GLY A 255 5.81 0.64 -8.98
CA GLY A 255 6.95 1.48 -8.60
C GLY A 255 6.56 2.83 -7.97
N PRO A 256 7.52 3.73 -7.74
CA PRO A 256 7.29 5.02 -7.11
C PRO A 256 6.30 5.88 -7.89
N VAL A 257 5.43 6.59 -7.17
CA VAL A 257 4.46 7.52 -7.76
C VAL A 257 5.09 8.90 -8.01
N PRO A 258 4.54 9.72 -8.92
CA PRO A 258 4.89 11.14 -8.98
C PRO A 258 4.68 11.83 -7.62
N GLY A 259 5.44 12.87 -7.34
CA GLY A 259 5.21 13.68 -6.14
C GLY A 259 3.81 14.34 -6.16
N PRO A 260 3.25 14.68 -5.00
CA PRO A 260 1.87 15.16 -4.91
C PRO A 260 1.61 16.44 -5.71
N ASP A 261 2.62 17.26 -5.95
CA ASP A 261 2.51 18.50 -6.73
C ASP A 261 2.67 18.28 -8.25
N ALA A 262 2.92 17.04 -8.69
CA ALA A 262 3.06 16.72 -10.11
C ALA A 262 1.70 16.65 -10.80
N ALA A 263 1.62 17.13 -12.06
CA ALA A 263 0.38 17.13 -12.82
C ALA A 263 -0.17 15.72 -13.13
N ASP A 264 0.67 14.70 -13.09
CA ASP A 264 0.35 13.30 -13.30
C ASP A 264 0.16 12.51 -11.98
N PHE A 265 0.10 13.18 -10.83
CA PHE A 265 -0.22 12.55 -9.56
C PHE A 265 -1.71 12.19 -9.51
N ASP A 266 -2.00 10.90 -9.35
CA ASP A 266 -3.39 10.40 -9.23
C ASP A 266 -3.55 9.64 -7.90
N PRO A 267 -4.19 10.25 -6.88
CA PRO A 267 -4.38 9.61 -5.58
C PRO A 267 -5.31 8.39 -5.65
N LEU A 268 -6.11 8.25 -6.70
CA LEU A 268 -6.98 7.09 -6.88
C LEU A 268 -6.27 5.92 -7.59
N ARG A 269 -4.96 6.05 -7.87
CA ARG A 269 -4.14 5.03 -8.53
C ARG A 269 -2.69 5.05 -8.03
N LEU A 270 -2.51 4.95 -6.73
CA LEU A 270 -1.18 4.94 -6.12
C LEU A 270 -0.54 3.57 -6.26
N THR A 271 0.45 3.48 -7.14
CA THR A 271 1.27 2.28 -7.28
C THR A 271 2.24 2.12 -6.11
N ARG A 272 2.61 0.87 -5.80
CA ARG A 272 3.50 0.56 -4.68
C ARG A 272 4.75 -0.19 -5.13
N VAL A 273 5.68 -0.31 -4.22
CA VAL A 273 6.88 -1.12 -4.37
C VAL A 273 6.81 -2.27 -3.37
N GLU A 274 6.67 -3.49 -3.90
CA GLU A 274 6.77 -4.71 -3.07
C GLU A 274 8.18 -4.83 -2.49
N VAL A 275 8.29 -4.89 -1.16
CA VAL A 275 9.58 -5.00 -0.48
C VAL A 275 9.89 -6.47 -0.18
N PHE A 276 10.86 -7.02 -0.88
CA PHE A 276 11.43 -8.34 -0.63
C PHE A 276 12.84 -8.48 -1.21
N GLY A 277 13.67 -9.35 -0.62
CA GLY A 277 15.07 -9.48 -1.00
C GLY A 277 15.78 -8.13 -0.96
N ASP A 278 16.51 -7.78 -1.99
CA ASP A 278 17.26 -6.53 -2.15
C ASP A 278 16.47 -5.43 -2.92
N ALA A 279 15.13 -5.53 -2.96
CA ALA A 279 14.30 -4.60 -3.73
C ALA A 279 14.40 -3.16 -3.22
N LEU A 280 14.50 -2.99 -1.90
CA LEU A 280 14.58 -1.65 -1.29
C LEU A 280 15.93 -0.99 -1.54
N GLU A 281 17.02 -1.72 -1.37
CA GLU A 281 18.37 -1.22 -1.64
C GLU A 281 18.49 -0.75 -3.09
N ARG A 282 18.05 -1.59 -4.03
CA ARG A 282 18.01 -1.20 -5.47
C ARG A 282 17.13 0.00 -5.75
N LEU A 283 16.03 0.15 -5.00
CA LEU A 283 15.13 1.30 -5.13
C LEU A 283 15.84 2.59 -4.67
N VAL A 284 16.42 2.57 -3.47
CA VAL A 284 17.14 3.71 -2.88
C VAL A 284 18.27 4.14 -3.80
N ASP A 285 19.10 3.20 -4.25
CA ASP A 285 20.16 3.45 -5.21
C ASP A 285 19.70 4.13 -6.51
N ARG A 286 18.53 3.75 -7.02
CA ARG A 286 17.97 4.38 -8.24
C ARG A 286 17.48 5.79 -7.98
N LEU A 287 16.75 5.98 -6.87
CA LEU A 287 16.19 7.28 -6.50
C LEU A 287 17.31 8.30 -6.18
N ASP A 288 18.41 7.86 -5.58
CA ASP A 288 19.57 8.70 -5.31
C ASP A 288 20.25 9.15 -6.60
N ARG A 289 20.52 8.21 -7.51
CA ARG A 289 21.10 8.55 -8.83
C ARG A 289 20.20 9.49 -9.64
N SER A 290 18.88 9.31 -9.59
CA SER A 290 17.95 10.19 -10.31
C SER A 290 17.89 11.60 -9.73
N SER A 291 18.13 11.76 -8.44
CA SER A 291 18.23 13.07 -7.77
C SER A 291 19.48 13.83 -8.20
N ASP A 292 20.58 13.12 -8.43
CA ASP A 292 21.89 13.72 -8.80
C ASP A 292 21.95 14.12 -10.28
N THR A 293 21.24 13.41 -11.16
CA THR A 293 21.34 13.61 -12.62
C THR A 293 20.21 14.43 -13.22
N GLY A 294 19.13 14.67 -12.50
CA GLY A 294 17.89 15.25 -13.05
C GLY A 294 17.21 14.36 -14.11
N ASP A 295 17.68 13.13 -14.29
CA ASP A 295 17.23 12.20 -15.33
C ASP A 295 16.34 11.09 -14.70
N HIS A 296 15.05 11.11 -15.06
CA HIS A 296 14.05 10.20 -14.52
C HIS A 296 13.63 9.14 -15.54
N ALA A 297 14.51 8.17 -15.82
CA ALA A 297 14.16 7.03 -16.69
C ALA A 297 13.06 6.15 -16.05
N PRO A 298 12.08 5.62 -16.83
CA PRO A 298 11.01 4.78 -16.29
C PRO A 298 11.57 3.47 -15.75
N ILE A 299 11.13 3.10 -14.56
CA ILE A 299 11.45 1.82 -13.93
C ILE A 299 10.61 0.74 -14.61
N ALA A 300 11.24 -0.18 -15.31
CA ALA A 300 10.54 -1.35 -15.83
C ALA A 300 10.02 -2.19 -14.66
N ALA A 301 8.72 -2.48 -14.67
CA ALA A 301 8.10 -3.38 -13.69
C ALA A 301 8.80 -4.77 -13.77
N PRO A 302 9.06 -5.43 -12.64
CA PRO A 302 9.55 -6.80 -12.67
C PRO A 302 8.53 -7.67 -13.40
N LYS A 303 8.99 -8.49 -14.36
CA LYS A 303 8.12 -9.42 -15.09
C LYS A 303 7.42 -10.31 -14.07
N SER A 304 6.09 -10.27 -14.04
CA SER A 304 5.29 -11.19 -13.23
C SER A 304 5.61 -12.60 -13.70
N LEU A 305 6.17 -13.42 -12.83
CA LEU A 305 6.22 -14.86 -13.02
C LEU A 305 4.78 -15.36 -12.86
N VAL A 306 4.05 -15.41 -13.95
CA VAL A 306 2.80 -16.18 -14.03
C VAL A 306 3.19 -17.62 -13.79
N ASN A 307 2.85 -18.13 -12.63
CA ASN A 307 3.05 -19.53 -12.27
C ASN A 307 2.04 -20.35 -13.06
N ASP A 308 2.53 -21.01 -14.13
CA ASP A 308 1.76 -21.93 -14.95
C ASP A 308 1.48 -23.19 -14.10
N GLY A 309 0.31 -23.18 -13.47
CA GLY A 309 -0.16 -24.25 -12.59
C GLY A 309 -0.40 -25.55 -13.37
N ARG A 310 0.64 -26.32 -13.64
CA ARG A 310 0.48 -27.74 -13.98
C ARG A 310 0.36 -28.56 -12.72
N ASN A 311 -0.88 -28.82 -12.39
CA ASN A 311 -1.30 -29.83 -11.44
C ASN A 311 -0.90 -31.23 -11.98
N THR A 312 0.10 -31.87 -11.42
CA THR A 312 0.34 -33.30 -11.65
C THR A 312 -0.17 -34.07 -10.44
N THR A 313 -1.37 -34.62 -10.60
CA THR A 313 -1.88 -35.74 -9.79
C THR A 313 -0.93 -36.95 -9.87
N ARG A 314 -0.44 -37.38 -8.73
CA ARG A 314 -0.34 -38.79 -8.32
C ARG A 314 -0.26 -38.89 -6.80
#